data_03ac4de28ab762c989dc3a1dd160d0da
#
_entry.id   03ac4de28ab762c989dc3a1dd160d0da
#
_cell.length_a   1.000
_cell.length_b   1.000
_cell.length_c   1.000
_cell.angle_alpha   90.00
_cell.angle_beta   90.00
_cell.angle_gamma   90.00
#
_symmetry.space_group_name_H-M   'P 1'
#
loop_
_entity.id
_entity.type
_entity.pdbx_description
1 polymer ?
#
loop_
_entity_poly.entity_id
_entity_poly.type
_entity_poly.pdbx_seq_one_letter_code
_entity_poly.pdbx_strand_id
1 'polypeptide(L)'
;MKLDLNMTTAFTLRKRIKDLARQYENVLSLSRFVVEPEQVDEELEKFENKNVYDTFLIWSKCNDESYKLSNLIDEYNEKGKVHLNALSVINKKIEVATRLEQLLKANRTQKSRNPVTGNWEVTKLEKITDTDFEKLVDALGKEKVKEEDELSKINSNTKFSFDLDDEIYHKIYG
;
A
#
# COMPACT_ATOMS: atom_id res chain seq x y z
N MET A 1 -8.29 -23.67 -11.08
CA MET A 1 -8.13 -23.05 -12.41
C MET A 1 -6.77 -22.37 -12.54
N LYS A 2 -6.02 -22.70 -13.59
CA LYS A 2 -4.65 -22.17 -13.79
C LYS A 2 -4.70 -20.78 -14.43
N LEU A 3 -4.06 -19.80 -13.78
CA LEU A 3 -4.01 -18.40 -14.21
C LEU A 3 -2.56 -18.00 -14.44
N ASP A 4 -2.30 -17.36 -15.58
CA ASP A 4 -1.01 -16.73 -15.85
C ASP A 4 -1.07 -15.27 -15.38
N LEU A 5 -0.27 -14.96 -14.37
CA LEU A 5 -0.29 -13.67 -13.68
C LEU A 5 1.05 -12.94 -13.88
N ASN A 6 0.97 -11.63 -14.00
CA ASN A 6 2.09 -10.73 -13.69
C ASN A 6 1.88 -10.10 -12.30
N MET A 7 2.86 -9.36 -11.80
CA MET A 7 2.79 -8.77 -10.46
C MET A 7 1.55 -7.88 -10.27
N THR A 8 1.20 -7.06 -11.26
CA THR A 8 0.02 -6.16 -11.19
C THR A 8 -1.28 -6.94 -11.11
N THR A 9 -1.44 -7.97 -11.97
CA THR A 9 -2.63 -8.82 -11.97
C THR A 9 -2.71 -9.67 -10.70
N ALA A 10 -1.58 -10.11 -10.16
CA ALA A 10 -1.52 -10.85 -8.90
C ALA A 10 -1.97 -10.00 -7.70
N PHE A 11 -1.51 -8.75 -7.60
CA PHE A 11 -2.00 -7.82 -6.56
C PHE A 11 -3.50 -7.56 -6.68
N THR A 12 -4.00 -7.39 -7.91
CA THR A 12 -5.42 -7.19 -8.17
C THR A 12 -6.24 -8.43 -7.77
N LEU A 13 -5.79 -9.62 -8.15
CA LEU A 13 -6.43 -10.88 -7.77
C LEU A 13 -6.43 -11.06 -6.25
N ARG A 14 -5.29 -10.85 -5.59
CA ARG A 14 -5.21 -10.93 -4.12
C ARG A 14 -6.20 -9.99 -3.44
N LYS A 15 -6.35 -8.76 -3.95
CA LYS A 15 -7.33 -7.82 -3.41
C LYS A 15 -8.75 -8.37 -3.56
N ARG A 16 -9.12 -8.88 -4.73
CA ARG A 16 -10.45 -9.46 -4.98
C ARG A 16 -10.75 -10.66 -4.07
N ILE A 17 -9.77 -11.55 -3.87
CA ILE A 17 -9.90 -12.68 -2.94
C ILE A 17 -10.13 -12.18 -1.51
N LYS A 18 -9.37 -11.17 -1.06
CA LYS A 18 -9.56 -10.57 0.27
C LYS A 18 -10.90 -9.86 0.43
N ASP A 19 -11.35 -9.17 -0.59
CA ASP A 19 -12.66 -8.51 -0.56
C ASP A 19 -13.80 -9.55 -0.51
N LEU A 20 -13.66 -10.66 -1.23
CA LEU A 20 -14.58 -11.80 -1.14
C LEU A 20 -14.55 -12.43 0.27
N ALA A 21 -13.36 -12.66 0.84
CA ALA A 21 -13.23 -13.18 2.21
C ALA A 21 -13.94 -12.27 3.23
N ARG A 22 -13.79 -10.95 3.12
CA ARG A 22 -14.48 -9.99 3.99
C ARG A 22 -16.00 -10.04 3.88
N GLN A 23 -16.54 -10.27 2.66
CA GLN A 23 -17.99 -10.43 2.49
C GLN A 23 -18.50 -11.63 3.27
N TYR A 24 -17.81 -12.77 3.22
CA TYR A 24 -18.17 -13.97 3.98
C TYR A 24 -17.93 -13.81 5.48
N GLU A 25 -16.85 -13.12 5.88
CA GLU A 25 -16.57 -12.79 7.27
C GLU A 25 -17.67 -11.91 7.88
N ASN A 26 -18.17 -10.93 7.14
CA ASN A 26 -19.28 -10.09 7.57
C ASN A 26 -20.54 -10.93 7.82
N VAL A 27 -20.86 -11.88 6.93
CA VAL A 27 -21.99 -12.81 7.12
C VAL A 27 -21.80 -13.65 8.39
N LEU A 28 -20.58 -14.18 8.63
CA LEU A 28 -20.28 -14.96 9.82
C LEU A 28 -20.33 -14.11 11.10
N SER A 29 -19.99 -12.82 11.01
CA SER A 29 -20.03 -11.89 12.14
C SER A 29 -21.46 -11.47 12.48
N LEU A 30 -22.31 -11.28 11.49
CA LEU A 30 -23.74 -10.95 11.68
C LEU A 30 -24.49 -12.05 12.42
N SER A 31 -24.06 -13.32 12.30
CA SER A 31 -24.63 -14.43 13.08
C SER A 31 -24.41 -14.32 14.60
N ARG A 32 -23.61 -13.36 15.06
CA ARG A 32 -23.31 -13.10 16.48
C ARG A 32 -24.10 -11.93 17.08
N PHE A 33 -24.81 -11.14 16.28
CA PHE A 33 -25.61 -10.04 16.81
C PHE A 33 -26.90 -10.61 17.42
N VAL A 34 -27.18 -10.22 18.67
CA VAL A 34 -28.47 -10.41 19.29
C VAL A 34 -29.42 -9.47 18.56
N VAL A 35 -30.20 -10.03 17.64
CA VAL A 35 -31.25 -9.31 16.95
C VAL A 35 -32.45 -9.26 17.88
N GLU A 36 -33.17 -8.14 17.91
CA GLU A 36 -34.43 -8.05 18.63
C GLU A 36 -35.38 -9.18 18.18
N PRO A 37 -36.12 -9.84 19.10
CA PRO A 37 -36.94 -11.02 18.75
C PRO A 37 -37.87 -10.81 17.56
N GLU A 38 -38.35 -9.59 17.34
CA GLU A 38 -39.23 -9.18 16.25
C GLU A 38 -38.54 -9.11 14.87
N GLN A 39 -37.22 -9.08 14.83
CA GLN A 39 -36.41 -8.97 13.60
C GLN A 39 -35.74 -10.30 13.23
N VAL A 40 -35.81 -11.30 14.11
CA VAL A 40 -35.14 -12.61 13.95
C VAL A 40 -35.62 -13.30 12.68
N ASP A 41 -36.88 -13.25 12.40
CA ASP A 41 -37.47 -13.98 11.23
C ASP A 41 -37.05 -13.33 9.90
N GLU A 42 -37.03 -11.97 9.82
CA GLU A 42 -36.55 -11.26 8.62
C GLU A 42 -35.06 -11.42 8.39
N GLU A 43 -34.25 -11.43 9.43
CA GLU A 43 -32.83 -11.65 9.33
C GLU A 43 -32.48 -13.11 9.06
N LEU A 44 -33.23 -14.06 9.65
CA LEU A 44 -33.11 -15.49 9.34
C LEU A 44 -33.53 -15.79 7.89
N GLU A 45 -34.58 -15.18 7.35
CA GLU A 45 -34.95 -15.34 5.94
C GLU A 45 -33.86 -14.87 4.99
N LYS A 46 -33.14 -13.78 5.32
CA LYS A 46 -31.95 -13.32 4.57
C LYS A 46 -30.82 -14.34 4.63
N PHE A 47 -30.76 -15.16 5.69
CA PHE A 47 -29.72 -16.17 5.94
C PHE A 47 -30.18 -17.61 5.62
N GLU A 48 -31.48 -17.87 5.47
CA GLU A 48 -32.06 -19.21 5.36
C GLU A 48 -31.50 -20.05 4.22
N ASN A 49 -30.92 -19.46 3.20
CA ASN A 49 -30.27 -20.18 2.12
C ASN A 49 -28.74 -20.30 2.25
N LYS A 50 -28.17 -19.88 3.38
CA LYS A 50 -26.72 -19.95 3.58
C LYS A 50 -26.40 -20.81 4.77
N ASN A 51 -26.04 -22.05 4.50
CA ASN A 51 -25.42 -22.89 5.50
C ASN A 51 -24.18 -22.18 6.06
N VAL A 52 -24.17 -21.86 7.36
CA VAL A 52 -23.06 -21.18 8.05
C VAL A 52 -21.76 -21.94 7.87
N TYR A 53 -21.84 -23.27 7.84
CA TYR A 53 -20.67 -24.13 7.60
C TYR A 53 -20.12 -23.94 6.18
N ASP A 54 -20.95 -23.90 5.16
CA ASP A 54 -20.52 -23.66 3.77
C ASP A 54 -19.93 -22.24 3.63
N THR A 55 -20.53 -21.26 4.30
CA THR A 55 -20.01 -19.88 4.37
C THR A 55 -18.61 -19.86 4.99
N PHE A 56 -18.41 -20.61 6.08
CA PHE A 56 -17.09 -20.74 6.71
C PHE A 56 -16.08 -21.45 5.80
N LEU A 57 -16.48 -22.49 5.09
CA LEU A 57 -15.59 -23.20 4.16
C LEU A 57 -15.13 -22.29 3.03
N ILE A 58 -16.01 -21.47 2.46
CA ILE A 58 -15.64 -20.51 1.41
C ILE A 58 -14.72 -19.45 1.97
N TRP A 59 -15.03 -18.88 3.13
CA TRP A 59 -14.16 -17.92 3.82
C TRP A 59 -12.77 -18.50 4.08
N SER A 60 -12.68 -19.72 4.58
CA SER A 60 -11.41 -20.42 4.81
C SER A 60 -10.63 -20.61 3.52
N LYS A 61 -11.26 -21.10 2.45
CA LYS A 61 -10.64 -21.23 1.13
C LYS A 61 -10.10 -19.89 0.61
N CYS A 62 -10.86 -18.80 0.74
CA CYS A 62 -10.41 -17.47 0.34
C CYS A 62 -9.14 -17.05 1.08
N ASN A 63 -9.06 -17.31 2.39
CA ASN A 63 -7.86 -17.00 3.17
C ASN A 63 -6.66 -17.86 2.76
N ASP A 64 -6.87 -19.16 2.52
CA ASP A 64 -5.82 -20.08 2.05
C ASP A 64 -5.28 -19.65 0.68
N GLU A 65 -6.15 -19.34 -0.27
CA GLU A 65 -5.76 -18.86 -1.61
C GLU A 65 -5.04 -17.49 -1.54
N SER A 66 -5.53 -16.57 -0.69
CA SER A 66 -4.87 -15.29 -0.44
C SER A 66 -3.48 -15.46 0.16
N TYR A 67 -3.30 -16.42 1.07
CA TYR A 67 -2.00 -16.74 1.68
C TYR A 67 -1.03 -17.33 0.65
N LYS A 68 -1.47 -18.34 -0.13
CA LYS A 68 -0.66 -18.94 -1.20
C LYS A 68 -0.21 -17.89 -2.21
N LEU A 69 -1.14 -17.03 -2.66
CA LEU A 69 -0.80 -15.96 -3.61
C LEU A 69 0.13 -14.91 -2.99
N SER A 70 -0.02 -14.60 -1.70
CA SER A 70 0.88 -13.67 -1.00
C SER A 70 2.30 -14.22 -0.94
N ASN A 71 2.48 -15.50 -0.62
CA ASN A 71 3.80 -16.14 -0.60
C ASN A 71 4.49 -16.09 -1.97
N LEU A 72 3.74 -16.36 -3.05
CA LEU A 72 4.27 -16.25 -4.40
C LEU A 72 4.66 -14.80 -4.74
N ILE A 73 3.82 -13.83 -4.40
CA ILE A 73 4.12 -12.41 -4.60
C ILE A 73 5.40 -12.03 -3.85
N ASP A 74 5.55 -12.47 -2.60
CA ASP A 74 6.72 -12.15 -1.78
C ASP A 74 8.00 -12.78 -2.34
N GLU A 75 7.94 -14.03 -2.82
CA GLU A 75 9.04 -14.69 -3.50
C GLU A 75 9.52 -13.91 -4.74
N TYR A 76 8.58 -13.41 -5.54
CA TYR A 76 8.93 -12.62 -6.74
C TYR A 76 9.31 -11.17 -6.42
N ASN A 77 8.81 -10.60 -5.32
CA ASN A 77 9.18 -9.25 -4.86
C ASN A 77 10.64 -9.14 -4.41
N GLU A 78 11.28 -10.22 -3.99
CA GLU A 78 12.70 -10.21 -3.63
C GLU A 78 13.57 -9.66 -4.78
N LYS A 79 13.19 -9.91 -6.04
CA LYS A 79 13.90 -9.38 -7.21
C LYS A 79 13.82 -7.86 -7.33
N GLY A 80 12.72 -7.26 -6.89
CA GLY A 80 12.51 -5.81 -6.91
C GLY A 80 12.93 -5.09 -5.62
N LYS A 81 13.30 -5.82 -4.59
CA LYS A 81 13.57 -5.27 -3.24
C LYS A 81 14.69 -4.24 -3.22
N VAL A 82 15.72 -4.43 -4.03
CA VAL A 82 16.85 -3.48 -4.14
C VAL A 82 16.34 -2.12 -4.65
N HIS A 83 15.51 -2.11 -5.69
CA HIS A 83 14.94 -0.89 -6.27
C HIS A 83 13.93 -0.23 -5.33
N LEU A 84 13.11 -1.01 -4.61
CA LEU A 84 12.20 -0.49 -3.58
C LEU A 84 12.96 0.21 -2.44
N ASN A 85 14.05 -0.39 -1.99
CA ASN A 85 14.90 0.20 -0.96
C ASN A 85 15.58 1.48 -1.46
N ALA A 86 16.10 1.47 -2.69
CA ALA A 86 16.69 2.64 -3.33
C ALA A 86 15.66 3.79 -3.43
N LEU A 87 14.44 3.51 -3.92
CA LEU A 87 13.34 4.47 -3.99
C LEU A 87 12.98 5.06 -2.64
N SER A 88 12.96 4.25 -1.58
CA SER A 88 12.69 4.72 -0.22
C SER A 88 13.73 5.74 0.24
N VAL A 89 15.01 5.45 -0.01
CA VAL A 89 16.13 6.36 0.34
C VAL A 89 16.08 7.63 -0.49
N ILE A 90 15.85 7.52 -1.80
CA ILE A 90 15.78 8.68 -2.71
C ILE A 90 14.61 9.59 -2.32
N ASN A 91 13.42 9.04 -2.08
CA ASN A 91 12.26 9.83 -1.66
C ASN A 91 12.53 10.58 -0.36
N LYS A 92 13.21 9.95 0.61
CA LYS A 92 13.57 10.60 1.87
C LYS A 92 14.59 11.72 1.66
N LYS A 93 15.57 11.55 0.77
CA LYS A 93 16.52 12.60 0.41
C LYS A 93 15.83 13.79 -0.25
N ILE A 94 14.89 13.54 -1.19
CA ILE A 94 14.09 14.59 -1.84
C ILE A 94 13.26 15.35 -0.80
N GLU A 95 12.55 14.64 0.09
CA GLU A 95 11.75 15.25 1.15
C GLU A 95 12.59 16.20 2.02
N VAL A 96 13.77 15.74 2.49
CA VAL A 96 14.65 16.54 3.33
C VAL A 96 15.21 17.73 2.55
N ALA A 97 15.65 17.55 1.30
CA ALA A 97 16.18 18.62 0.46
C ALA A 97 15.12 19.69 0.19
N THR A 98 13.89 19.30 -0.16
CA THR A 98 12.78 20.22 -0.40
C THR A 98 12.42 20.98 0.89
N ARG A 99 12.41 20.30 2.02
CA ARG A 99 12.14 20.96 3.31
C ARG A 99 13.21 21.97 3.67
N LEU A 100 14.48 21.66 3.45
CA LEU A 100 15.60 22.59 3.69
C LEU A 100 15.51 23.79 2.75
N GLU A 101 15.19 23.58 1.47
CA GLU A 101 14.97 24.65 0.50
C GLU A 101 13.86 25.60 0.95
N GLN A 102 12.72 25.05 1.40
CA GLN A 102 11.61 25.84 1.93
C GLN A 102 12.01 26.65 3.17
N LEU A 103 12.75 26.05 4.09
CA LEU A 103 13.27 26.75 5.28
C LEU A 103 14.21 27.88 4.90
N LEU A 104 15.08 27.68 3.93
CA LEU A 104 16.00 28.71 3.43
C LEU A 104 15.26 29.85 2.72
N LYS A 105 14.18 29.53 1.95
CA LYS A 105 13.32 30.55 1.31
C LYS A 105 12.50 31.33 2.34
N ALA A 106 12.00 30.68 3.39
CA ALA A 106 11.14 31.30 4.40
C ALA A 106 11.90 32.13 5.44
N ASN A 107 13.12 31.72 5.83
CA ASN A 107 13.85 32.26 6.98
C ASN A 107 15.27 32.74 6.60
N ARG A 108 15.38 33.66 5.66
CA ARG A 108 16.69 34.31 5.36
C ARG A 108 17.20 35.16 6.53
N THR A 109 16.34 35.50 7.47
CA THR A 109 16.69 36.25 8.70
C THR A 109 15.84 35.72 9.85
N GLN A 110 16.47 35.11 10.83
CA GLN A 110 15.83 34.76 12.07
C GLN A 110 16.03 35.91 13.06
N LYS A 111 14.94 36.49 13.55
CA LYS A 111 14.99 37.46 14.65
C LYS A 111 14.84 36.71 15.96
N SER A 112 15.84 36.76 16.81
CA SER A 112 15.77 36.24 18.17
C SER A 112 16.02 37.36 19.17
N ARG A 113 15.33 37.31 20.32
CA ARG A 113 15.55 38.27 21.39
C ARG A 113 16.73 37.78 22.25
N ASN A 114 17.78 38.57 22.36
CA ASN A 114 18.91 38.23 23.23
C ASN A 114 18.41 38.20 24.69
N PRO A 115 18.53 37.06 25.38
CA PRO A 115 18.01 36.95 26.76
C PRO A 115 18.78 37.81 27.77
N VAL A 116 19.99 38.22 27.44
CA VAL A 116 20.86 39.04 28.32
C VAL A 116 20.63 40.53 28.12
N THR A 117 20.54 40.98 26.87
CA THR A 117 20.42 42.40 26.52
C THR A 117 18.98 42.85 26.28
N GLY A 118 18.04 41.90 26.08
CA GLY A 118 16.65 42.18 25.73
C GLY A 118 16.47 42.71 24.29
N ASN A 119 17.53 42.91 23.53
CA ASN A 119 17.51 43.45 22.18
C ASN A 119 17.18 42.35 21.15
N TRP A 120 16.56 42.76 20.03
CA TRP A 120 16.35 41.88 18.89
C TRP A 120 17.63 41.74 18.08
N GLU A 121 18.10 40.51 17.96
CA GLU A 121 19.23 40.14 17.12
C GLU A 121 18.74 39.46 15.86
N VAL A 122 19.37 39.78 14.72
CA VAL A 122 19.09 39.19 13.42
C VAL A 122 20.23 38.24 13.11
N THR A 123 19.96 36.94 13.16
CA THR A 123 20.91 35.93 12.68
C THR A 123 20.70 35.75 11.18
N LYS A 124 21.70 36.10 10.40
CA LYS A 124 21.74 35.78 8.97
C LYS A 124 22.14 34.31 8.84
N LEU A 125 21.28 33.48 8.28
CA LEU A 125 21.67 32.15 7.86
C LEU A 125 22.67 32.29 6.71
N GLU A 126 23.79 31.58 6.78
CA GLU A 126 24.79 31.56 5.72
C GLU A 126 24.19 31.09 4.42
N LYS A 127 24.64 31.68 3.34
CA LYS A 127 24.12 31.52 1.99
C LYS A 127 24.41 30.12 1.45
N ILE A 128 23.52 29.17 1.69
CA ILE A 128 23.38 28.02 0.78
C ILE A 128 22.62 28.58 -0.43
N THR A 129 23.26 28.58 -1.59
CA THR A 129 22.64 29.13 -2.80
C THR A 129 21.47 28.24 -3.19
N ASP A 130 20.27 28.82 -3.39
CA ASP A 130 19.03 28.12 -3.76
C ASP A 130 19.24 27.18 -4.96
N THR A 131 20.17 27.53 -5.86
CA THR A 131 20.53 26.74 -7.07
C THR A 131 21.13 25.37 -6.79
N ASP A 132 21.76 25.15 -5.65
CA ASP A 132 22.41 23.87 -5.34
C ASP A 132 21.37 22.83 -4.88
N PHE A 133 20.33 23.25 -4.15
CA PHE A 133 19.22 22.37 -3.79
C PHE A 133 18.33 22.03 -4.98
N GLU A 134 18.04 22.98 -5.87
CA GLU A 134 17.28 22.71 -7.11
C GLU A 134 18.00 21.67 -7.97
N LYS A 135 19.31 21.83 -8.18
CA LYS A 135 20.12 20.84 -8.91
C LYS A 135 20.13 19.47 -8.25
N LEU A 136 20.21 19.44 -6.91
CA LEU A 136 20.19 18.21 -6.15
C LEU A 136 18.81 17.50 -6.28
N VAL A 137 17.71 18.23 -6.14
CA VAL A 137 16.35 17.68 -6.27
C VAL A 137 16.12 17.16 -7.69
N ASP A 138 16.57 17.89 -8.72
CA ASP A 138 16.50 17.45 -10.11
C ASP A 138 17.31 16.17 -10.37
N ALA A 139 18.52 16.08 -9.82
CA ALA A 139 19.36 14.90 -9.95
C ALA A 139 18.72 13.69 -9.26
N LEU A 140 18.20 13.86 -8.03
CA LEU A 140 17.47 12.82 -7.31
C LEU A 140 16.17 12.43 -8.02
N GLY A 141 15.48 13.38 -8.65
CA GLY A 141 14.28 13.13 -9.46
C GLY A 141 14.58 12.21 -10.65
N LYS A 142 15.69 12.44 -11.35
CA LYS A 142 16.14 11.58 -12.47
C LYS A 142 16.54 10.19 -11.98
N GLU A 143 17.21 10.08 -10.85
CA GLU A 143 17.57 8.81 -10.22
C GLU A 143 16.30 8.03 -9.82
N LYS A 144 15.31 8.71 -9.23
CA LYS A 144 14.02 8.14 -8.88
C LYS A 144 13.31 7.53 -10.09
N VAL A 145 13.19 8.30 -11.19
CA VAL A 145 12.55 7.81 -12.43
C VAL A 145 13.25 6.55 -12.95
N LYS A 146 14.58 6.53 -12.91
CA LYS A 146 15.34 5.34 -13.33
C LYS A 146 15.01 4.11 -12.49
N GLU A 147 14.96 4.25 -11.16
CA GLU A 147 14.62 3.14 -10.27
C GLU A 147 13.15 2.69 -10.43
N GLU A 148 12.22 3.64 -10.67
CA GLU A 148 10.82 3.34 -10.98
C GLU A 148 10.67 2.57 -12.29
N ASP A 149 11.43 2.96 -13.33
CA ASP A 149 11.44 2.26 -14.62
C ASP A 149 11.99 0.83 -14.50
N GLU A 150 13.07 0.63 -13.76
CA GLU A 150 13.62 -0.72 -13.54
C GLU A 150 12.65 -1.59 -12.73
N LEU A 151 12.03 -1.06 -11.70
CA LEU A 151 11.00 -1.77 -10.94
C LEU A 151 9.78 -2.10 -11.82
N SER A 152 9.36 -1.18 -12.68
CA SER A 152 8.26 -1.40 -13.62
C SER A 152 8.59 -2.50 -14.63
N LYS A 153 9.82 -2.54 -15.16
CA LYS A 153 10.29 -3.62 -16.05
C LYS A 153 10.28 -4.98 -15.34
N ILE A 154 10.77 -5.05 -14.11
CA ILE A 154 10.74 -6.28 -13.31
C ILE A 154 9.30 -6.74 -13.12
N ASN A 155 8.39 -5.84 -12.71
CA ASN A 155 6.99 -6.16 -12.46
C ASN A 155 6.23 -6.60 -13.71
N SER A 156 6.50 -5.99 -14.87
CA SER A 156 5.86 -6.36 -16.14
C SER A 156 6.40 -7.65 -16.74
N ASN A 157 7.69 -7.92 -16.55
CA ASN A 157 8.36 -9.11 -17.10
C ASN A 157 8.22 -10.34 -16.18
N THR A 158 7.90 -10.15 -14.90
CA THR A 158 7.68 -11.25 -13.98
C THR A 158 6.33 -11.89 -14.27
N LYS A 159 6.36 -13.13 -14.77
CA LYS A 159 5.18 -13.96 -15.01
C LYS A 159 5.29 -15.22 -14.17
N PHE A 160 4.20 -15.61 -13.58
CA PHE A 160 4.08 -16.87 -12.86
C PHE A 160 2.69 -17.45 -13.01
N SER A 161 2.59 -18.75 -12.81
CA SER A 161 1.33 -19.46 -12.87
C SER A 161 0.81 -19.67 -11.46
N PHE A 162 -0.48 -19.40 -11.26
CA PHE A 162 -1.18 -19.60 -10.00
C PHE A 162 -2.40 -20.48 -10.24
N ASP A 163 -2.55 -21.53 -9.44
CA ASP A 163 -3.69 -22.43 -9.52
C ASP A 163 -4.71 -22.01 -8.46
N LEU A 164 -5.74 -21.27 -8.91
CA LEU A 164 -6.81 -20.78 -8.06
C LEU A 164 -7.91 -21.83 -7.96
N ASP A 165 -8.47 -22.02 -6.76
CA ASP A 165 -9.64 -22.86 -6.55
C ASP A 165 -10.79 -22.46 -7.49
N ASP A 166 -11.42 -23.45 -8.13
CA ASP A 166 -12.43 -23.20 -9.17
C ASP A 166 -13.67 -22.50 -8.62
N GLU A 167 -14.07 -22.82 -7.39
CA GLU A 167 -15.20 -22.17 -6.74
C GLU A 167 -14.91 -20.69 -6.47
N ILE A 168 -13.71 -20.39 -5.99
CA ILE A 168 -13.27 -19.00 -5.75
C ILE A 168 -13.17 -18.24 -7.07
N TYR A 169 -12.67 -18.88 -8.12
CA TYR A 169 -12.61 -18.28 -9.45
C TYR A 169 -14.01 -17.85 -9.94
N HIS A 170 -14.99 -18.76 -9.87
CA HIS A 170 -16.35 -18.46 -10.30
C HIS A 170 -17.02 -17.37 -9.46
N LYS A 171 -16.72 -17.28 -8.17
CA LYS A 171 -17.24 -16.20 -7.32
C LYS A 171 -16.62 -14.83 -7.60
N ILE A 172 -15.42 -14.78 -8.17
CA ILE A 172 -14.72 -13.52 -8.51
C ILE A 172 -15.04 -13.05 -9.93
N TYR A 173 -15.23 -13.97 -10.87
CA TYR A 173 -15.31 -13.67 -12.31
C TYR A 173 -16.62 -14.12 -12.98
N GLY A 174 -17.42 -14.97 -12.33
CA GLY A 174 -18.74 -15.41 -12.80
C GLY A 174 -19.81 -14.51 -12.29
#